data_eef184f51a481fe5dc4ef4064c66fd30
#
_entry.id   eef184f51a481fe5dc4ef4064c66fd30
#
_cell.length_a   1.000
_cell.length_b   1.000
_cell.length_c   1.000
_cell.angle_alpha   90.00
_cell.angle_beta   90.00
_cell.angle_gamma   90.00
#
_symmetry.space_group_name_H-M   'P 1'
#
loop_
_entity.id
_entity.type
_entity.pdbx_description
1 polymer ?
#
loop_
_entity_poly.entity_id
_entity_poly.type
_entity_poly.pdbx_seq_one_letter_code
_entity_poly.pdbx_strand_id
1 'polypeptide(L)'
;MNESKGLPNRKEVPEKLTWDLSVIFKTDQDFEAAYQAVDNQLSDMTSFKGRLNEGAEVFQQAIEKLLTVSNQLETVYVYAHMKNDQDTANATYQGMYERVSALAAKTGEAMSWFEPEVLKIPEAQLNSYFEENSNLTIYRHFIEQMTENRAHTLSANEEALLAGASELFSASSKTFNVLNNADLQFPVIKDEDGNDIQLSHGVYGQLMESTDRSVREAAFKNLYKVYEGLINTFASTLSSNVKYHNYDAKVHHYHSAREKALSANHIPESVHENLLEVVSDHLPLLHRYVALRKELLNVEELHMYDMYTPLTGEAGIKYAYEEAKEATLKALQPLGEEYRKVLETAFHDRWIDVVENKGKRSGAYSSGAYETNPYILLNWHDSLNHLYTLVHELGHSVHSYFTRSNQPYVYGDYSIFLAEIASTTNENILTDYLLHTQKDPHIRAYVLNHYLDGFKGTIFRQTQFAEFEHTIHEEAAKGTPLTSDYLTTYYGELNARYYGPSVEKDPEIALEWSRIPHFYYNYYVYQYATGFSAATALADKITKGEEGALDHYLAYLKAGSSDYPIEVMKKAGVDMTQKGYIEQAMRVFEMRLNELEKLVQELKK
;
A
#
# COMPACT_ATOMS: atom_id res chain seq x y z
N MET A 1 10.47 36.53 -22.15
CA MET A 1 9.90 35.27 -22.63
C MET A 1 10.84 34.16 -22.14
N ASN A 2 10.53 33.57 -21.01
CA ASN A 2 11.19 32.32 -20.59
C ASN A 2 10.60 31.23 -21.46
N GLU A 3 11.41 30.68 -22.39
CA GLU A 3 11.08 29.43 -23.05
C GLU A 3 10.83 28.40 -21.92
N SER A 4 9.63 27.86 -21.84
CA SER A 4 9.35 26.71 -20.98
C SER A 4 10.28 25.60 -21.46
N LYS A 5 11.37 25.34 -20.74
CA LYS A 5 12.22 24.17 -21.00
C LYS A 5 11.33 22.96 -20.77
N GLY A 6 10.97 22.26 -21.85
CA GLY A 6 10.28 20.98 -21.76
C GLY A 6 11.10 19.98 -20.94
N LEU A 7 10.48 18.88 -20.50
CA LEU A 7 11.17 17.81 -19.76
C LEU A 7 12.44 17.35 -20.51
N PRO A 8 13.55 17.13 -19.80
CA PRO A 8 14.78 16.62 -20.40
C PRO A 8 14.58 15.20 -20.96
N ASN A 9 15.34 14.83 -21.97
CA ASN A 9 15.43 13.41 -22.35
C ASN A 9 16.26 12.66 -21.29
N ARG A 10 16.09 11.34 -21.19
CA ARG A 10 16.85 10.50 -20.23
C ARG A 10 18.37 10.74 -20.26
N LYS A 11 18.95 10.87 -21.44
CA LYS A 11 20.39 11.08 -21.64
C LYS A 11 20.90 12.46 -21.20
N GLU A 12 20.01 13.41 -21.01
CA GLU A 12 20.33 14.77 -20.56
C GLU A 12 20.29 14.93 -19.04
N VAL A 13 19.75 13.92 -18.34
CA VAL A 13 19.72 13.89 -16.88
C VAL A 13 21.13 13.67 -16.35
N PRO A 14 21.63 14.51 -15.41
CA PRO A 14 22.94 14.31 -14.80
C PRO A 14 23.04 12.94 -14.12
N GLU A 15 24.13 12.22 -14.38
CA GLU A 15 24.33 10.87 -13.86
C GLU A 15 24.15 10.73 -12.35
N LYS A 16 24.61 11.73 -11.58
CA LYS A 16 24.47 11.77 -10.11
C LYS A 16 23.00 11.82 -9.62
N LEU A 17 22.06 12.12 -10.51
CA LEU A 17 20.62 12.17 -10.23
C LEU A 17 19.87 10.96 -10.81
N THR A 18 20.60 9.95 -11.25
CA THR A 18 20.05 8.68 -11.74
C THR A 18 20.50 7.53 -10.86
N TRP A 19 19.69 6.50 -10.75
CA TRP A 19 20.10 5.26 -10.13
C TRP A 19 21.21 4.53 -10.91
N ASP A 20 22.00 3.71 -10.20
CA ASP A 20 23.06 2.91 -10.81
C ASP A 20 22.64 1.43 -10.94
N LEU A 21 22.04 1.08 -12.06
CA LEU A 21 21.65 -0.30 -12.35
C LEU A 21 22.80 -1.17 -12.89
N SER A 22 23.98 -0.58 -13.13
CA SER A 22 25.15 -1.33 -13.61
C SER A 22 25.72 -2.28 -12.54
N VAL A 23 25.33 -2.07 -11.27
CA VAL A 23 25.63 -2.99 -10.16
C VAL A 23 24.92 -4.32 -10.33
N ILE A 24 23.74 -4.35 -10.95
CA ILE A 24 22.96 -5.57 -11.19
C ILE A 24 23.53 -6.28 -12.44
N PHE A 25 23.49 -5.62 -13.58
CA PHE A 25 24.10 -6.09 -14.82
C PHE A 25 24.91 -4.97 -15.46
N LYS A 26 26.21 -5.22 -15.72
CA LYS A 26 27.10 -4.22 -16.32
C LYS A 26 26.69 -3.84 -17.73
N THR A 27 26.14 -4.80 -18.46
CA THR A 27 25.71 -4.63 -19.85
C THR A 27 24.39 -5.34 -20.11
N ASP A 28 23.69 -4.96 -21.18
CA ASP A 28 22.50 -5.67 -21.65
C ASP A 28 22.81 -7.11 -22.08
N GLN A 29 24.08 -7.45 -22.39
CA GLN A 29 24.52 -8.83 -22.68
C GLN A 29 24.56 -9.69 -21.40
N ASP A 30 24.96 -9.11 -20.27
CA ASP A 30 24.97 -9.82 -18.98
C ASP A 30 23.53 -10.14 -18.55
N PHE A 31 22.61 -9.18 -18.76
CA PHE A 31 21.18 -9.42 -18.57
C PHE A 31 20.68 -10.55 -19.47
N GLU A 32 21.03 -10.55 -20.76
CA GLU A 32 20.59 -11.58 -21.71
C GLU A 32 21.10 -12.97 -21.30
N ALA A 33 22.34 -13.06 -20.85
CA ALA A 33 22.91 -14.30 -20.33
C ALA A 33 22.15 -14.82 -19.09
N ALA A 34 21.79 -13.92 -18.16
CA ALA A 34 21.00 -14.26 -16.98
C ALA A 34 19.58 -14.70 -17.35
N TYR A 35 18.93 -14.00 -18.29
CA TYR A 35 17.62 -14.36 -18.83
C TYR A 35 17.62 -15.79 -19.39
N GLN A 36 18.59 -16.13 -20.24
CA GLN A 36 18.73 -17.46 -20.84
C GLN A 36 19.04 -18.52 -19.76
N ALA A 37 19.81 -18.17 -18.74
CA ALA A 37 20.09 -19.09 -17.64
C ALA A 37 18.82 -19.49 -16.87
N VAL A 38 17.89 -18.57 -16.66
CA VAL A 38 16.58 -18.88 -16.04
C VAL A 38 15.74 -19.76 -16.98
N ASP A 39 15.56 -19.37 -18.24
CA ASP A 39 14.72 -20.10 -19.21
C ASP A 39 15.20 -21.56 -19.38
N ASN A 40 16.51 -21.78 -19.43
CA ASN A 40 17.11 -23.12 -19.56
C ASN A 40 16.91 -24.02 -18.34
N GLN A 41 16.60 -23.46 -17.15
CA GLN A 41 16.40 -24.21 -15.92
C GLN A 41 14.95 -24.66 -15.68
N LEU A 42 13.98 -24.20 -16.48
CA LEU A 42 12.57 -24.52 -16.26
C LEU A 42 12.26 -26.02 -16.37
N SER A 43 12.95 -26.73 -17.28
CA SER A 43 12.81 -28.19 -17.39
C SER A 43 13.33 -28.94 -16.15
N ASP A 44 14.39 -28.41 -15.52
CA ASP A 44 14.94 -29.02 -14.31
C ASP A 44 13.97 -28.90 -13.13
N MET A 45 13.23 -27.79 -13.03
CA MET A 45 12.21 -27.59 -11.99
C MET A 45 11.11 -28.66 -12.09
N THR A 46 10.65 -28.97 -13.29
CA THR A 46 9.61 -29.97 -13.52
C THR A 46 10.10 -31.41 -13.33
N SER A 47 11.41 -31.65 -13.27
CA SER A 47 12.00 -32.99 -13.07
C SER A 47 11.70 -33.59 -11.66
N PHE A 48 11.33 -32.76 -10.70
CA PHE A 48 10.95 -33.15 -9.35
C PHE A 48 9.47 -33.48 -9.20
N LYS A 49 8.64 -33.14 -10.19
CA LYS A 49 7.19 -33.38 -10.14
C LYS A 49 6.87 -34.88 -9.98
N GLY A 50 6.02 -35.19 -9.00
CA GLY A 50 5.64 -36.57 -8.66
C GLY A 50 6.66 -37.29 -7.79
N ARG A 51 7.69 -36.61 -7.30
CA ARG A 51 8.83 -37.23 -6.60
C ARG A 51 9.06 -36.73 -5.19
N LEU A 52 8.26 -35.76 -4.69
CA LEU A 52 8.46 -35.18 -3.35
C LEU A 52 8.30 -36.22 -2.21
N ASN A 53 7.65 -37.36 -2.46
CA ASN A 53 7.48 -38.46 -1.52
C ASN A 53 8.62 -39.50 -1.55
N GLU A 54 9.64 -39.31 -2.40
CA GLU A 54 10.78 -40.25 -2.48
C GLU A 54 11.74 -40.13 -1.28
N GLY A 55 11.69 -39.04 -0.51
CA GLY A 55 12.46 -38.84 0.72
C GLY A 55 12.91 -37.40 0.95
N ALA A 56 13.45 -37.16 2.14
CA ALA A 56 13.84 -35.85 2.63
C ALA A 56 14.88 -35.15 1.73
N GLU A 57 15.79 -35.87 1.13
CA GLU A 57 16.81 -35.29 0.25
C GLU A 57 16.23 -34.79 -1.08
N VAL A 58 15.34 -35.56 -1.71
CA VAL A 58 14.65 -35.14 -2.95
C VAL A 58 13.76 -33.94 -2.67
N PHE A 59 13.09 -33.94 -1.53
CA PHE A 59 12.26 -32.81 -1.08
C PHE A 59 13.10 -31.53 -0.90
N GLN A 60 14.26 -31.62 -0.24
CA GLN A 60 15.20 -30.49 -0.10
C GLN A 60 15.66 -29.98 -1.47
N GLN A 61 16.14 -30.87 -2.34
CA GLN A 61 16.65 -30.49 -3.66
C GLN A 61 15.58 -29.80 -4.51
N ALA A 62 14.33 -30.24 -4.42
CA ALA A 62 13.21 -29.58 -5.11
C ALA A 62 13.00 -28.15 -4.60
N ILE A 63 12.92 -27.94 -3.27
CA ILE A 63 12.78 -26.60 -2.67
C ILE A 63 13.93 -25.68 -3.11
N GLU A 64 15.17 -26.13 -2.94
CA GLU A 64 16.36 -25.34 -3.26
C GLU A 64 16.41 -24.97 -4.76
N LYS A 65 16.03 -25.90 -5.64
CA LYS A 65 15.96 -25.61 -7.08
C LYS A 65 14.92 -24.58 -7.41
N LEU A 66 13.71 -24.70 -6.86
CA LEU A 66 12.63 -23.73 -7.06
C LEU A 66 13.04 -22.34 -6.57
N LEU A 67 13.57 -22.23 -5.36
CA LEU A 67 14.00 -20.96 -4.76
C LEU A 67 15.17 -20.34 -5.54
N THR A 68 16.13 -21.15 -6.00
CA THR A 68 17.27 -20.66 -6.80
C THR A 68 16.80 -20.03 -8.11
N VAL A 69 15.90 -20.70 -8.84
CA VAL A 69 15.38 -20.18 -10.10
C VAL A 69 14.52 -18.93 -9.89
N SER A 70 13.72 -18.92 -8.81
CA SER A 70 12.90 -17.75 -8.42
C SER A 70 13.77 -16.53 -8.13
N ASN A 71 14.86 -16.67 -7.35
CA ASN A 71 15.79 -15.59 -7.02
C ASN A 71 16.47 -15.03 -8.29
N GLN A 72 16.90 -15.92 -9.18
CA GLN A 72 17.48 -15.50 -10.47
C GLN A 72 16.46 -14.76 -11.35
N LEU A 73 15.23 -15.26 -11.45
CA LEU A 73 14.15 -14.62 -12.17
C LEU A 73 13.84 -13.22 -11.60
N GLU A 74 13.74 -13.10 -10.28
CA GLU A 74 13.46 -11.84 -9.61
C GLU A 74 14.50 -10.77 -9.98
N THR A 75 15.79 -11.11 -9.97
CA THR A 75 16.87 -10.21 -10.35
C THR A 75 16.75 -9.73 -11.80
N VAL A 76 16.47 -10.66 -12.74
CA VAL A 76 16.28 -10.35 -14.16
C VAL A 76 15.03 -9.49 -14.37
N TYR A 77 13.93 -9.81 -13.67
CA TYR A 77 12.67 -9.09 -13.75
C TYR A 77 12.81 -7.64 -13.27
N VAL A 78 13.38 -7.44 -12.08
CA VAL A 78 13.54 -6.12 -11.47
C VAL A 78 14.43 -5.22 -12.33
N TYR A 79 15.52 -5.74 -12.87
CA TYR A 79 16.38 -4.98 -13.80
C TYR A 79 15.60 -4.49 -15.03
N ALA A 80 14.91 -5.39 -15.72
CA ALA A 80 14.15 -5.05 -16.92
C ALA A 80 13.01 -4.06 -16.63
N HIS A 81 12.32 -4.23 -15.50
CA HIS A 81 11.28 -3.33 -15.02
C HIS A 81 11.82 -1.91 -14.81
N MET A 82 12.91 -1.76 -14.04
CA MET A 82 13.52 -0.46 -13.78
C MET A 82 14.10 0.19 -15.03
N LYS A 83 14.68 -0.60 -15.95
CA LYS A 83 15.13 -0.10 -17.25
C LYS A 83 13.98 0.44 -18.10
N ASN A 84 12.84 -0.23 -18.09
CA ASN A 84 11.64 0.27 -18.75
C ASN A 84 11.10 1.54 -18.10
N ASP A 85 11.02 1.58 -16.78
CA ASP A 85 10.38 2.68 -16.04
C ASP A 85 11.17 4.01 -16.09
N GLN A 86 12.50 3.94 -16.27
CA GLN A 86 13.31 5.16 -16.46
C GLN A 86 13.06 5.85 -17.82
N ASP A 87 12.56 5.10 -18.83
CA ASP A 87 12.23 5.60 -20.17
C ASP A 87 11.29 4.61 -20.89
N THR A 88 9.99 4.72 -20.62
CA THR A 88 8.94 3.85 -21.18
C THR A 88 8.77 3.98 -22.69
N ALA A 89 9.37 5.01 -23.32
CA ALA A 89 9.37 5.16 -24.77
C ALA A 89 10.51 4.40 -25.46
N ASN A 90 11.43 3.80 -24.70
CA ASN A 90 12.55 3.04 -25.25
C ASN A 90 12.11 1.62 -25.64
N ALA A 91 11.99 1.37 -26.95
CA ALA A 91 11.51 0.10 -27.49
C ALA A 91 12.36 -1.12 -27.07
N THR A 92 13.68 -0.94 -26.84
CA THR A 92 14.56 -2.01 -26.34
C THR A 92 14.16 -2.42 -24.94
N TYR A 93 13.95 -1.46 -24.03
CA TYR A 93 13.60 -1.74 -22.64
C TYR A 93 12.16 -2.23 -22.47
N GLN A 94 11.23 -1.73 -23.30
CA GLN A 94 9.89 -2.32 -23.41
C GLN A 94 9.97 -3.81 -23.78
N GLY A 95 10.73 -4.14 -24.84
CA GLY A 95 10.91 -5.53 -25.27
C GLY A 95 11.59 -6.41 -24.22
N MET A 96 12.55 -5.87 -23.46
CA MET A 96 13.17 -6.58 -22.33
C MET A 96 12.12 -6.91 -21.26
N TYR A 97 11.31 -5.92 -20.87
CA TYR A 97 10.31 -6.08 -19.83
C TYR A 97 9.18 -7.05 -20.24
N GLU A 98 8.69 -6.98 -21.46
CA GLU A 98 7.70 -7.94 -22.01
C GLU A 98 8.22 -9.37 -22.01
N ARG A 99 9.46 -9.59 -22.44
CA ARG A 99 10.10 -10.91 -22.45
C ARG A 99 10.26 -11.49 -21.06
N VAL A 100 10.70 -10.69 -20.11
CA VAL A 100 10.84 -11.11 -18.71
C VAL A 100 9.48 -11.40 -18.07
N SER A 101 8.46 -10.62 -18.39
CA SER A 101 7.08 -10.89 -17.92
C SER A 101 6.56 -12.22 -18.45
N ALA A 102 6.85 -12.54 -19.72
CA ALA A 102 6.53 -13.85 -20.29
C ALA A 102 7.33 -15.00 -19.63
N LEU A 103 8.61 -14.76 -19.32
CA LEU A 103 9.45 -15.73 -18.60
C LEU A 103 8.93 -15.97 -17.18
N ALA A 104 8.48 -14.93 -16.48
CA ALA A 104 7.87 -15.05 -15.16
C ALA A 104 6.61 -15.92 -15.18
N ALA A 105 5.74 -15.74 -16.20
CA ALA A 105 4.57 -16.59 -16.39
C ALA A 105 4.95 -18.06 -16.63
N LYS A 106 5.93 -18.33 -17.49
CA LYS A 106 6.44 -19.70 -17.74
C LYS A 106 7.03 -20.33 -16.46
N THR A 107 7.76 -19.55 -15.68
CA THR A 107 8.34 -20.03 -14.42
C THR A 107 7.25 -20.37 -13.42
N GLY A 108 6.23 -19.51 -13.29
CA GLY A 108 5.05 -19.79 -12.45
C GLY A 108 4.34 -21.10 -12.87
N GLU A 109 4.17 -21.33 -14.17
CA GLU A 109 3.62 -22.59 -14.69
C GLU A 109 4.51 -23.79 -14.33
N ALA A 110 5.83 -23.67 -14.51
CA ALA A 110 6.78 -24.74 -14.16
C ALA A 110 6.83 -25.06 -12.67
N MET A 111 6.44 -24.13 -11.78
CA MET A 111 6.39 -24.30 -10.33
C MET A 111 5.02 -24.77 -9.81
N SER A 112 3.95 -24.60 -10.57
CA SER A 112 2.55 -24.74 -10.12
C SER A 112 2.20 -26.13 -9.54
N TRP A 113 2.98 -27.15 -9.79
CA TRP A 113 2.81 -28.51 -9.27
C TRP A 113 3.26 -28.67 -7.81
N PHE A 114 4.13 -27.78 -7.31
CA PHE A 114 4.84 -27.98 -6.03
C PHE A 114 3.90 -27.94 -4.83
N GLU A 115 3.17 -26.88 -4.62
CA GLU A 115 2.24 -26.73 -3.49
C GLU A 115 1.16 -27.85 -3.47
N PRO A 116 0.45 -28.15 -4.58
CA PRO A 116 -0.48 -29.28 -4.62
C PRO A 116 0.15 -30.64 -4.29
N GLU A 117 1.43 -30.81 -4.58
CA GLU A 117 2.13 -32.06 -4.24
C GLU A 117 2.55 -32.09 -2.77
N VAL A 118 3.02 -30.98 -2.21
CA VAL A 118 3.30 -30.85 -0.77
C VAL A 118 2.05 -31.13 0.06
N LEU A 119 0.89 -30.58 -0.35
CA LEU A 119 -0.38 -30.81 0.33
C LEU A 119 -0.83 -32.27 0.36
N LYS A 120 -0.36 -33.11 -0.57
CA LYS A 120 -0.65 -34.57 -0.59
C LYS A 120 0.24 -35.39 0.35
N ILE A 121 1.38 -34.85 0.77
CA ILE A 121 2.29 -35.55 1.69
C ILE A 121 1.66 -35.53 3.08
N PRO A 122 1.48 -36.69 3.74
CA PRO A 122 0.96 -36.73 5.12
C PRO A 122 1.85 -35.94 6.08
N GLU A 123 1.23 -35.27 7.05
CA GLU A 123 1.94 -34.46 8.04
C GLU A 123 3.02 -35.23 8.79
N ALA A 124 2.74 -36.45 9.18
CA ALA A 124 3.72 -37.34 9.83
C ALA A 124 4.96 -37.59 8.94
N GLN A 125 4.79 -37.70 7.63
CA GLN A 125 5.88 -37.86 6.68
C GLN A 125 6.68 -36.56 6.50
N LEU A 126 6.03 -35.39 6.41
CA LEU A 126 6.72 -34.12 6.40
C LEU A 126 7.56 -33.93 7.67
N ASN A 127 7.00 -34.27 8.83
CA ASN A 127 7.73 -34.20 10.09
C ASN A 127 8.94 -35.13 10.10
N SER A 128 8.83 -36.36 9.56
CA SER A 128 10.00 -37.23 9.45
C SER A 128 11.09 -36.65 8.54
N TYR A 129 10.74 -35.95 7.45
CA TYR A 129 11.73 -35.30 6.60
C TYR A 129 12.52 -34.23 7.34
N PHE A 130 11.87 -33.43 8.20
CA PHE A 130 12.56 -32.41 9.01
C PHE A 130 13.43 -33.06 10.12
N GLU A 131 13.07 -34.22 10.60
CA GLU A 131 13.88 -34.99 11.59
C GLU A 131 15.09 -35.67 10.92
N GLU A 132 14.91 -36.24 9.72
CA GLU A 132 15.94 -36.94 8.97
C GLU A 132 16.99 -36.01 8.35
N ASN A 133 16.59 -34.78 7.98
CA ASN A 133 17.45 -33.84 7.28
C ASN A 133 17.40 -32.45 7.92
N SER A 134 18.41 -32.12 8.72
CA SER A 134 18.52 -30.84 9.42
C SER A 134 18.59 -29.63 8.50
N ASN A 135 19.00 -29.78 7.23
CA ASN A 135 19.03 -28.68 6.26
C ASN A 135 17.61 -28.21 5.90
N LEU A 136 16.60 -29.05 6.06
CA LEU A 136 15.20 -28.68 5.84
C LEU A 136 14.64 -27.76 6.93
N THR A 137 15.28 -27.68 8.09
CA THR A 137 14.76 -26.88 9.23
C THR A 137 14.54 -25.41 8.85
N ILE A 138 15.38 -24.87 7.99
CA ILE A 138 15.25 -23.49 7.49
C ILE A 138 13.95 -23.27 6.67
N TYR A 139 13.40 -24.32 6.07
CA TYR A 139 12.19 -24.26 5.24
C TYR A 139 10.92 -24.64 6.00
N ARG A 140 11.02 -24.97 7.31
CA ARG A 140 9.88 -25.46 8.09
C ARG A 140 8.70 -24.48 8.04
N HIS A 141 8.92 -23.22 8.36
CA HIS A 141 7.86 -22.20 8.37
C HIS A 141 7.25 -22.01 6.96
N PHE A 142 8.06 -22.00 5.92
CA PHE A 142 7.61 -21.93 4.52
C PHE A 142 6.66 -23.08 4.16
N ILE A 143 6.97 -24.31 4.60
CA ILE A 143 6.14 -25.49 4.36
C ILE A 143 4.89 -25.47 5.25
N GLU A 144 5.01 -25.04 6.52
CA GLU A 144 3.88 -24.91 7.43
C GLU A 144 2.83 -23.94 6.88
N GLN A 145 3.22 -22.77 6.37
CA GLN A 145 2.31 -21.81 5.73
C GLN A 145 1.50 -22.45 4.59
N MET A 146 2.12 -23.30 3.76
CA MET A 146 1.40 -24.02 2.71
C MET A 146 0.42 -25.05 3.28
N THR A 147 0.83 -25.79 4.32
CA THR A 147 0.06 -26.93 4.84
C THR A 147 -1.08 -26.54 5.76
N GLU A 148 -1.07 -25.35 6.33
CA GLU A 148 -2.16 -24.82 7.15
C GLU A 148 -3.47 -24.66 6.36
N ASN A 149 -3.37 -24.40 5.06
CA ASN A 149 -4.54 -24.28 4.19
C ASN A 149 -5.23 -25.61 3.84
N ARG A 150 -4.73 -26.76 4.32
CA ARG A 150 -5.30 -28.08 4.00
C ARG A 150 -6.79 -28.23 4.35
N ALA A 151 -7.22 -27.65 5.47
CA ALA A 151 -8.63 -27.69 5.89
C ALA A 151 -9.55 -26.92 4.93
N HIS A 152 -8.99 -26.02 4.16
CA HIS A 152 -9.65 -25.10 3.23
C HIS A 152 -9.37 -25.44 1.76
N THR A 153 -8.63 -26.51 1.50
CA THR A 153 -8.34 -26.97 0.14
C THR A 153 -9.35 -28.05 -0.25
N LEU A 154 -9.99 -27.87 -1.39
CA LEU A 154 -10.97 -28.79 -1.93
C LEU A 154 -10.30 -29.98 -2.65
N SER A 155 -11.11 -30.92 -3.16
CA SER A 155 -10.58 -31.96 -4.03
C SER A 155 -10.04 -31.35 -5.34
N ALA A 156 -9.06 -32.01 -5.97
CA ALA A 156 -8.44 -31.53 -7.20
C ALA A 156 -9.47 -31.27 -8.33
N ASN A 157 -10.58 -32.02 -8.37
CA ASN A 157 -11.64 -31.80 -9.35
C ASN A 157 -12.46 -30.55 -9.04
N GLU A 158 -12.77 -30.31 -7.76
CA GLU A 158 -13.50 -29.12 -7.32
C GLU A 158 -12.68 -27.86 -7.53
N GLU A 159 -11.38 -27.87 -7.15
CA GLU A 159 -10.46 -26.77 -7.42
C GLU A 159 -10.36 -26.48 -8.94
N ALA A 160 -10.24 -27.51 -9.76
CA ALA A 160 -10.20 -27.36 -11.20
C ALA A 160 -11.49 -26.75 -11.78
N LEU A 161 -12.67 -27.11 -11.23
CA LEU A 161 -13.94 -26.51 -11.62
C LEU A 161 -14.02 -25.04 -11.24
N LEU A 162 -13.59 -24.65 -10.02
CA LEU A 162 -13.57 -23.27 -9.56
C LEU A 162 -12.57 -22.44 -10.37
N ALA A 163 -11.38 -22.98 -10.61
CA ALA A 163 -10.36 -22.33 -11.45
C ALA A 163 -10.87 -22.12 -12.87
N GLY A 164 -11.57 -23.11 -13.45
CA GLY A 164 -12.21 -22.99 -14.77
C GLY A 164 -13.32 -21.94 -14.83
N ALA A 165 -13.95 -21.63 -13.70
CA ALA A 165 -15.00 -20.61 -13.58
C ALA A 165 -14.45 -19.21 -13.19
N SER A 166 -13.15 -19.05 -12.94
CA SER A 166 -12.53 -17.82 -12.41
C SER A 166 -12.81 -16.59 -13.27
N GLU A 167 -12.88 -16.75 -14.61
CA GLU A 167 -13.22 -15.66 -15.52
C GLU A 167 -14.66 -15.17 -15.31
N LEU A 168 -15.60 -16.08 -15.03
CA LEU A 168 -16.99 -15.73 -14.73
C LEU A 168 -17.09 -15.02 -13.38
N PHE A 169 -16.35 -15.47 -12.38
CA PHE A 169 -16.32 -14.84 -11.06
C PHE A 169 -15.74 -13.43 -11.09
N SER A 170 -14.76 -13.17 -11.95
CA SER A 170 -14.17 -11.84 -12.11
C SER A 170 -15.00 -10.88 -12.98
N ALA A 171 -16.10 -11.33 -13.60
CA ALA A 171 -16.89 -10.53 -14.55
C ALA A 171 -17.44 -9.24 -13.93
N SER A 172 -17.91 -9.27 -12.68
CA SER A 172 -18.44 -8.08 -11.98
C SER A 172 -17.36 -7.02 -11.76
N SER A 173 -16.18 -7.41 -11.29
CA SER A 173 -15.02 -6.51 -11.11
C SER A 173 -14.52 -5.97 -12.46
N LYS A 174 -14.44 -6.81 -13.50
CA LYS A 174 -14.08 -6.37 -14.85
C LYS A 174 -15.09 -5.36 -15.40
N THR A 175 -16.40 -5.61 -15.21
CA THR A 175 -17.46 -4.68 -15.65
C THR A 175 -17.35 -3.34 -14.92
N PHE A 176 -17.13 -3.36 -13.60
CA PHE A 176 -16.87 -2.13 -12.85
C PHE A 176 -15.67 -1.36 -13.44
N ASN A 177 -14.54 -2.03 -13.69
CA ASN A 177 -13.35 -1.40 -14.23
C ASN A 177 -13.56 -0.79 -15.61
N VAL A 178 -14.30 -1.47 -16.50
CA VAL A 178 -14.64 -0.93 -17.84
C VAL A 178 -15.55 0.29 -17.71
N LEU A 179 -16.61 0.21 -16.92
CA LEU A 179 -17.49 1.35 -16.67
C LEU A 179 -16.70 2.53 -16.11
N ASN A 180 -15.98 2.31 -15.01
CA ASN A 180 -15.30 3.36 -14.25
C ASN A 180 -14.18 4.04 -15.03
N ASN A 181 -13.41 3.28 -15.82
CA ASN A 181 -12.18 3.78 -16.43
C ASN A 181 -12.32 4.09 -17.93
N ALA A 182 -13.33 3.54 -18.63
CA ALA A 182 -13.48 3.68 -20.06
C ALA A 182 -14.81 4.33 -20.49
N ASP A 183 -15.93 3.93 -19.90
CA ASP A 183 -17.25 4.30 -20.42
C ASP A 183 -17.82 5.57 -19.78
N LEU A 184 -17.46 5.90 -18.53
CA LEU A 184 -17.92 7.13 -17.89
C LEU A 184 -17.43 8.36 -18.65
N GLN A 185 -18.39 9.23 -19.02
CA GLN A 185 -18.11 10.49 -19.67
C GLN A 185 -18.42 11.64 -18.69
N PHE A 186 -17.37 12.26 -18.19
CA PHE A 186 -17.50 13.41 -17.30
C PHE A 186 -17.67 14.71 -18.12
N PRO A 187 -18.43 15.69 -17.63
CA PRO A 187 -18.58 16.97 -18.33
C PRO A 187 -17.33 17.83 -18.27
N VAL A 188 -17.29 18.83 -19.15
CA VAL A 188 -16.36 19.95 -19.05
C VAL A 188 -16.90 20.91 -17.99
N ILE A 189 -16.05 21.37 -17.09
CA ILE A 189 -16.35 22.40 -16.07
C ILE A 189 -15.33 23.53 -16.14
N LYS A 190 -15.48 24.56 -15.31
CA LYS A 190 -14.52 25.66 -15.22
C LYS A 190 -13.48 25.40 -14.11
N ASP A 191 -12.22 25.73 -14.41
CA ASP A 191 -11.15 25.81 -13.40
C ASP A 191 -11.14 27.17 -12.68
N GLU A 192 -10.15 27.40 -11.80
CA GLU A 192 -10.00 28.65 -11.04
C GLU A 192 -9.78 29.91 -11.93
N ASP A 193 -9.17 29.73 -13.09
CA ASP A 193 -8.91 30.79 -14.06
C ASP A 193 -10.09 31.00 -15.02
N GLY A 194 -11.16 30.24 -14.89
CA GLY A 194 -12.34 30.26 -15.74
C GLY A 194 -12.17 29.55 -17.09
N ASN A 195 -11.09 28.77 -17.26
CA ASN A 195 -10.88 27.96 -18.46
C ASN A 195 -11.73 26.70 -18.43
N ASP A 196 -12.05 26.20 -19.61
CA ASP A 196 -12.72 24.90 -19.74
C ASP A 196 -11.73 23.76 -19.44
N ILE A 197 -12.09 22.89 -18.48
CA ILE A 197 -11.33 21.70 -18.12
C ILE A 197 -12.22 20.46 -18.19
N GLN A 198 -11.73 19.42 -18.86
CA GLN A 198 -12.40 18.11 -18.91
C GLN A 198 -12.27 17.43 -17.56
N LEU A 199 -13.40 17.16 -16.88
CA LEU A 199 -13.39 16.44 -15.62
C LEU A 199 -12.97 14.98 -15.85
N SER A 200 -12.14 14.47 -14.95
CA SER A 200 -11.69 13.08 -14.86
C SER A 200 -11.41 12.73 -13.40
N HIS A 201 -11.13 11.46 -13.08
CA HIS A 201 -10.77 11.08 -11.70
C HIS A 201 -9.54 11.85 -11.17
N GLY A 202 -8.50 12.02 -12.00
CA GLY A 202 -7.30 12.75 -11.62
C GLY A 202 -7.54 14.25 -11.47
N VAL A 203 -8.24 14.85 -12.43
CA VAL A 203 -8.62 16.27 -12.39
C VAL A 203 -9.55 16.55 -11.21
N TYR A 204 -10.48 15.66 -10.90
CA TYR A 204 -11.35 15.79 -9.72
C TYR A 204 -10.53 15.93 -8.43
N GLY A 205 -9.52 15.05 -8.22
CA GLY A 205 -8.64 15.15 -7.06
C GLY A 205 -7.98 16.51 -6.94
N GLN A 206 -7.41 17.03 -8.05
CA GLN A 206 -6.77 18.35 -8.08
C GLN A 206 -7.77 19.49 -7.79
N LEU A 207 -8.95 19.45 -8.40
CA LEU A 207 -9.97 20.48 -8.20
C LEU A 207 -10.57 20.48 -6.79
N MET A 208 -10.57 19.34 -6.10
CA MET A 208 -11.00 19.27 -4.70
C MET A 208 -10.03 19.98 -3.74
N GLU A 209 -8.78 20.21 -4.15
CA GLU A 209 -7.79 20.99 -3.40
C GLU A 209 -7.83 22.47 -3.73
N SER A 210 -8.59 22.90 -4.76
CA SER A 210 -8.73 24.28 -5.17
C SER A 210 -9.11 25.20 -4.00
N THR A 211 -8.56 26.39 -3.96
CA THR A 211 -8.95 27.44 -3.02
C THR A 211 -10.30 28.06 -3.39
N ASP A 212 -10.70 28.02 -4.67
CA ASP A 212 -12.02 28.45 -5.12
C ASP A 212 -13.10 27.41 -4.79
N ARG A 213 -13.97 27.77 -3.86
CA ARG A 213 -15.05 26.89 -3.39
C ARG A 213 -16.05 26.53 -4.49
N SER A 214 -16.31 27.44 -5.42
CA SER A 214 -17.26 27.20 -6.52
C SER A 214 -16.74 26.13 -7.48
N VAL A 215 -15.43 26.08 -7.67
CA VAL A 215 -14.75 25.04 -8.48
C VAL A 215 -14.86 23.69 -7.79
N ARG A 216 -14.60 23.61 -6.47
CA ARG A 216 -14.77 22.37 -5.71
C ARG A 216 -16.20 21.84 -5.76
N GLU A 217 -17.18 22.72 -5.53
CA GLU A 217 -18.60 22.39 -5.59
C GLU A 217 -18.99 21.85 -6.99
N ALA A 218 -18.56 22.56 -8.04
CA ALA A 218 -18.85 22.15 -9.42
C ALA A 218 -18.22 20.79 -9.75
N ALA A 219 -16.97 20.56 -9.37
CA ALA A 219 -16.30 19.27 -9.58
C ALA A 219 -17.03 18.15 -8.85
N PHE A 220 -17.37 18.34 -7.57
CA PHE A 220 -18.08 17.39 -6.74
C PHE A 220 -19.43 16.99 -7.31
N LYS A 221 -20.30 17.96 -7.55
CA LYS A 221 -21.65 17.70 -8.05
C LYS A 221 -21.66 17.06 -9.45
N ASN A 222 -20.76 17.52 -10.33
CA ASN A 222 -20.70 16.97 -11.68
C ASN A 222 -20.11 15.56 -11.74
N LEU A 223 -19.15 15.23 -10.86
CA LEU A 223 -18.66 13.86 -10.75
C LEU A 223 -19.79 12.91 -10.34
N TYR A 224 -20.44 13.17 -9.21
CA TYR A 224 -21.46 12.27 -8.67
C TYR A 224 -22.72 12.19 -9.53
N LYS A 225 -23.08 13.23 -10.27
CA LYS A 225 -24.18 13.18 -11.25
C LYS A 225 -23.95 12.12 -12.32
N VAL A 226 -22.71 11.90 -12.73
CA VAL A 226 -22.39 10.83 -13.71
C VAL A 226 -22.56 9.45 -13.06
N TYR A 227 -22.10 9.26 -11.83
CA TYR A 227 -22.28 8.00 -11.10
C TYR A 227 -23.76 7.71 -10.81
N GLU A 228 -24.54 8.73 -10.44
CA GLU A 228 -25.98 8.62 -10.21
C GLU A 228 -26.70 8.03 -11.43
N GLY A 229 -26.31 8.45 -12.64
CA GLY A 229 -26.89 7.96 -13.88
C GLY A 229 -26.72 6.44 -14.11
N LEU A 230 -25.76 5.80 -13.45
CA LEU A 230 -25.47 4.37 -13.58
C LEU A 230 -25.51 3.62 -12.22
N ILE A 231 -26.10 4.24 -11.20
CA ILE A 231 -26.02 3.73 -9.82
C ILE A 231 -26.53 2.30 -9.67
N ASN A 232 -27.59 1.91 -10.41
CA ASN A 232 -28.11 0.55 -10.39
C ASN A 232 -27.14 -0.47 -10.99
N THR A 233 -26.37 -0.07 -12.01
CA THR A 233 -25.34 -0.94 -12.60
C THR A 233 -24.20 -1.14 -11.62
N PHE A 234 -23.73 -0.07 -10.96
CA PHE A 234 -22.71 -0.17 -9.91
C PHE A 234 -23.19 -1.01 -8.73
N ALA A 235 -24.44 -0.87 -8.31
CA ALA A 235 -25.02 -1.72 -7.26
C ALA A 235 -25.04 -3.20 -7.67
N SER A 236 -25.39 -3.49 -8.92
CA SER A 236 -25.41 -4.86 -9.45
C SER A 236 -24.00 -5.48 -9.49
N THR A 237 -23.00 -4.72 -9.94
CA THR A 237 -21.60 -5.22 -9.98
C THR A 237 -21.06 -5.46 -8.58
N LEU A 238 -21.23 -4.51 -7.66
CA LEU A 238 -20.78 -4.66 -6.27
C LEU A 238 -21.49 -5.81 -5.56
N SER A 239 -22.82 -5.89 -5.66
CA SER A 239 -23.61 -6.99 -5.07
C SER A 239 -23.17 -8.36 -5.58
N SER A 240 -22.87 -8.47 -6.88
CA SER A 240 -22.39 -9.72 -7.49
C SER A 240 -20.99 -10.10 -6.97
N ASN A 241 -20.11 -9.10 -6.81
CA ASN A 241 -18.76 -9.32 -6.27
C ASN A 241 -18.79 -9.77 -4.80
N VAL A 242 -19.61 -9.12 -3.96
CA VAL A 242 -19.80 -9.50 -2.55
C VAL A 242 -20.38 -10.93 -2.43
N LYS A 243 -21.34 -11.29 -3.28
CA LYS A 243 -21.87 -12.65 -3.32
C LYS A 243 -20.82 -13.68 -3.71
N TYR A 244 -19.93 -13.33 -4.64
CA TYR A 244 -18.80 -14.19 -5.01
C TYR A 244 -17.87 -14.40 -3.82
N HIS A 245 -17.46 -13.33 -3.11
CA HIS A 245 -16.59 -13.45 -1.94
C HIS A 245 -17.20 -14.36 -0.85
N ASN A 246 -18.48 -14.18 -0.55
CA ASN A 246 -19.20 -15.03 0.41
C ASN A 246 -19.34 -16.49 -0.06
N TYR A 247 -19.59 -16.69 -1.36
CA TYR A 247 -19.65 -18.03 -1.95
C TYR A 247 -18.29 -18.73 -1.89
N ASP A 248 -17.24 -18.04 -2.28
CA ASP A 248 -15.88 -18.55 -2.31
C ASP A 248 -15.39 -18.93 -0.90
N ALA A 249 -15.66 -18.10 0.10
CA ALA A 249 -15.40 -18.43 1.49
C ALA A 249 -16.15 -19.70 1.95
N LYS A 250 -17.43 -19.78 1.64
CA LYS A 250 -18.28 -20.91 2.02
C LYS A 250 -17.83 -22.23 1.40
N VAL A 251 -17.47 -22.26 0.11
CA VAL A 251 -17.04 -23.49 -0.55
C VAL A 251 -15.69 -23.97 -0.05
N HIS A 252 -14.80 -23.06 0.34
CA HIS A 252 -13.52 -23.37 0.98
C HIS A 252 -13.60 -23.55 2.51
N HIS A 253 -14.80 -23.74 3.06
CA HIS A 253 -15.04 -24.05 4.48
C HIS A 253 -14.62 -22.97 5.48
N TYR A 254 -14.59 -21.70 5.06
CA TYR A 254 -14.46 -20.57 5.96
C TYR A 254 -15.84 -20.13 6.48
N HIS A 255 -15.88 -19.55 7.68
CA HIS A 255 -17.13 -19.05 8.27
C HIS A 255 -17.63 -17.78 7.62
N SER A 256 -16.74 -16.96 7.09
CA SER A 256 -17.06 -15.68 6.45
C SER A 256 -16.05 -15.31 5.36
N ALA A 257 -16.44 -14.36 4.48
CA ALA A 257 -15.51 -13.76 3.53
C ALA A 257 -14.36 -13.03 4.25
N ARG A 258 -14.63 -12.42 5.41
CA ARG A 258 -13.61 -11.76 6.25
C ARG A 258 -12.57 -12.76 6.73
N GLU A 259 -12.99 -13.86 7.35
CA GLU A 259 -12.07 -14.90 7.81
C GLU A 259 -11.18 -15.39 6.67
N LYS A 260 -11.76 -15.71 5.49
CA LYS A 260 -10.97 -16.14 4.33
C LYS A 260 -9.96 -15.09 3.90
N ALA A 261 -10.37 -13.83 3.78
CA ALA A 261 -9.50 -12.76 3.32
C ALA A 261 -8.32 -12.51 4.28
N LEU A 262 -8.59 -12.50 5.59
CA LEU A 262 -7.57 -12.24 6.61
C LEU A 262 -6.64 -13.44 6.80
N SER A 263 -7.14 -14.67 6.64
CA SER A 263 -6.34 -15.90 6.77
C SER A 263 -5.20 -15.99 5.77
N ALA A 264 -5.32 -15.36 4.60
CA ALA A 264 -4.25 -15.31 3.60
C ALA A 264 -2.92 -14.71 4.13
N ASN A 265 -3.00 -13.85 5.15
CA ASN A 265 -1.84 -13.28 5.86
C ASN A 265 -1.80 -13.70 7.33
N HIS A 266 -2.54 -14.74 7.73
CA HIS A 266 -2.67 -15.22 9.11
C HIS A 266 -3.06 -14.11 10.11
N ILE A 267 -3.95 -13.21 9.70
CA ILE A 267 -4.43 -12.11 10.52
C ILE A 267 -5.73 -12.55 11.24
N PRO A 268 -5.77 -12.51 12.57
CA PRO A 268 -7.00 -12.79 13.31
C PRO A 268 -8.09 -11.75 13.03
N GLU A 269 -9.36 -12.16 12.98
CA GLU A 269 -10.49 -11.26 12.76
C GLU A 269 -10.58 -10.15 13.82
N SER A 270 -10.07 -10.40 15.04
CA SER A 270 -9.99 -9.40 16.12
C SER A 270 -9.21 -8.14 15.73
N VAL A 271 -8.25 -8.22 14.80
CA VAL A 271 -7.53 -7.04 14.29
C VAL A 271 -8.49 -6.08 13.59
N HIS A 272 -9.36 -6.61 12.74
CA HIS A 272 -10.39 -5.84 12.04
C HIS A 272 -11.46 -5.32 13.01
N GLU A 273 -11.93 -6.16 13.94
CA GLU A 273 -12.94 -5.81 14.93
C GLU A 273 -12.49 -4.68 15.86
N ASN A 274 -11.26 -4.80 16.39
CA ASN A 274 -10.65 -3.78 17.24
C ASN A 274 -10.49 -2.44 16.51
N LEU A 275 -10.15 -2.48 15.21
CA LEU A 275 -10.05 -1.25 14.40
C LEU A 275 -11.39 -0.53 14.35
N LEU A 276 -12.47 -1.23 14.00
CA LEU A 276 -13.80 -0.63 13.89
C LEU A 276 -14.26 -0.06 15.24
N GLU A 277 -14.07 -0.81 16.32
CA GLU A 277 -14.48 -0.40 17.67
C GLU A 277 -13.72 0.84 18.13
N VAL A 278 -12.38 0.80 18.12
CA VAL A 278 -11.57 1.92 18.66
C VAL A 278 -11.78 3.18 17.84
N VAL A 279 -11.82 3.09 16.50
CA VAL A 279 -12.04 4.28 15.67
C VAL A 279 -13.45 4.84 15.88
N SER A 280 -14.48 3.99 16.01
CA SER A 280 -15.85 4.43 16.34
C SER A 280 -15.91 5.20 17.65
N ASP A 281 -15.23 4.73 18.70
CA ASP A 281 -15.17 5.38 20.01
C ASP A 281 -14.46 6.75 19.96
N HIS A 282 -13.56 6.94 18.98
CA HIS A 282 -12.77 8.17 18.82
C HIS A 282 -13.29 9.11 17.70
N LEU A 283 -14.45 8.84 17.11
CA LEU A 283 -15.07 9.77 16.15
C LEU A 283 -15.24 11.21 16.66
N PRO A 284 -15.50 11.47 17.96
CA PRO A 284 -15.52 12.83 18.48
C PRO A 284 -14.25 13.63 18.19
N LEU A 285 -13.08 13.00 18.07
CA LEU A 285 -11.83 13.67 17.67
C LEU A 285 -11.87 14.13 16.22
N LEU A 286 -12.37 13.30 15.30
CA LEU A 286 -12.59 13.69 13.92
C LEU A 286 -13.61 14.83 13.82
N HIS A 287 -14.70 14.77 14.60
CA HIS A 287 -15.71 15.82 14.63
C HIS A 287 -15.11 17.17 15.07
N ARG A 288 -14.21 17.17 16.06
CA ARG A 288 -13.46 18.39 16.47
C ARG A 288 -12.60 18.93 15.32
N TYR A 289 -11.86 18.05 14.64
CA TYR A 289 -11.03 18.46 13.50
C TYR A 289 -11.87 19.04 12.36
N VAL A 290 -13.02 18.42 12.07
CA VAL A 290 -13.98 18.90 11.05
C VAL A 290 -14.58 20.24 11.43
N ALA A 291 -14.93 20.45 12.71
CA ALA A 291 -15.41 21.75 13.20
C ALA A 291 -14.32 22.83 13.09
N LEU A 292 -13.06 22.48 13.37
CA LEU A 292 -11.92 23.40 13.17
C LEU A 292 -11.75 23.77 11.69
N ARG A 293 -11.94 22.81 10.77
CA ARG A 293 -11.92 23.09 9.32
C ARG A 293 -12.99 24.12 8.94
N LYS A 294 -14.23 23.95 9.43
CA LYS A 294 -15.33 24.89 9.20
C LYS A 294 -14.96 26.31 9.63
N GLU A 295 -14.37 26.43 10.83
CA GLU A 295 -13.91 27.71 11.38
C GLU A 295 -12.80 28.34 10.53
N LEU A 296 -11.78 27.57 10.14
CA LEU A 296 -10.63 28.06 9.38
C LEU A 296 -10.98 28.45 7.94
N LEU A 297 -11.87 27.72 7.31
CA LEU A 297 -12.40 28.05 5.98
C LEU A 297 -13.40 29.22 6.03
N ASN A 298 -13.85 29.61 7.23
CA ASN A 298 -14.80 30.70 7.46
C ASN A 298 -16.08 30.54 6.59
N VAL A 299 -16.66 29.34 6.61
CA VAL A 299 -17.89 29.02 5.88
C VAL A 299 -19.06 28.81 6.83
N GLU A 300 -20.25 29.28 6.44
CA GLU A 300 -21.47 29.08 7.24
C GLU A 300 -21.92 27.61 7.21
N GLU A 301 -21.85 26.98 6.05
CA GLU A 301 -22.16 25.57 5.83
C GLU A 301 -20.92 24.88 5.29
N LEU A 302 -20.51 23.78 5.94
CA LEU A 302 -19.37 22.97 5.52
C LEU A 302 -19.88 21.75 4.78
N HIS A 303 -19.36 21.50 3.59
CA HIS A 303 -19.75 20.41 2.72
C HIS A 303 -18.60 19.42 2.51
N MET A 304 -18.92 18.23 1.99
CA MET A 304 -17.89 17.22 1.73
C MET A 304 -16.84 17.68 0.69
N TYR A 305 -17.20 18.60 -0.21
CA TYR A 305 -16.24 19.21 -1.13
C TYR A 305 -15.28 20.22 -0.46
N ASP A 306 -15.46 20.54 0.82
CA ASP A 306 -14.55 21.39 1.60
C ASP A 306 -13.53 20.57 2.40
N MET A 307 -13.55 19.24 2.31
CA MET A 307 -12.72 18.36 3.15
C MET A 307 -11.27 18.22 2.69
N TYR A 308 -10.93 18.63 1.48
CA TYR A 308 -9.60 18.39 0.89
C TYR A 308 -8.81 19.69 0.62
N THR A 309 -9.47 20.83 0.60
CA THR A 309 -8.79 22.13 0.37
C THR A 309 -7.82 22.43 1.53
N PRO A 310 -6.61 22.95 1.24
CA PRO A 310 -5.64 23.35 2.26
C PRO A 310 -6.22 24.40 3.20
N LEU A 311 -6.05 24.20 4.52
CA LEU A 311 -6.55 25.16 5.53
C LEU A 311 -5.61 26.33 5.78
N THR A 312 -4.32 26.12 5.52
CA THR A 312 -3.24 27.04 5.89
C THR A 312 -2.55 27.69 4.68
N GLY A 313 -3.11 27.49 3.47
CA GLY A 313 -2.45 27.87 2.23
C GLY A 313 -1.21 27.01 1.94
N GLU A 314 -0.48 27.34 0.87
CA GLU A 314 0.82 26.73 0.63
C GLU A 314 1.83 27.31 1.63
N ALA A 315 2.54 26.46 2.35
CA ALA A 315 3.57 26.87 3.30
C ALA A 315 4.78 27.57 2.63
N GLY A 316 4.84 27.55 1.31
CA GLY A 316 5.95 28.14 0.52
C GLY A 316 7.31 27.49 0.81
N ILE A 317 7.35 26.40 1.59
CA ILE A 317 8.59 25.69 1.92
C ILE A 317 9.03 24.91 0.70
N LYS A 318 10.24 25.21 0.25
CA LYS A 318 10.91 24.45 -0.79
C LYS A 318 12.11 23.73 -0.20
N TYR A 319 12.27 22.48 -0.58
CA TYR A 319 13.45 21.70 -0.31
C TYR A 319 14.09 21.34 -1.65
N ALA A 320 15.24 21.92 -1.97
CA ALA A 320 16.06 21.36 -3.02
C ALA A 320 16.49 19.93 -2.64
N TYR A 321 16.75 19.07 -3.61
CA TYR A 321 17.03 17.66 -3.33
C TYR A 321 18.20 17.44 -2.34
N GLU A 322 19.27 18.24 -2.45
CA GLU A 322 20.41 18.15 -1.51
C GLU A 322 20.01 18.58 -0.08
N GLU A 323 19.17 19.59 0.06
CA GLU A 323 18.62 20.02 1.35
C GLU A 323 17.68 18.95 1.93
N ALA A 324 16.92 18.28 1.07
CA ALA A 324 16.04 17.17 1.46
C ALA A 324 16.84 15.96 2.00
N LYS A 325 17.99 15.64 1.41
CA LYS A 325 18.89 14.60 1.94
C LYS A 325 19.39 14.94 3.34
N GLU A 326 19.83 16.18 3.54
CA GLU A 326 20.29 16.62 4.86
C GLU A 326 19.15 16.61 5.90
N ALA A 327 17.96 17.07 5.51
CA ALA A 327 16.79 17.07 6.37
C ALA A 327 16.39 15.63 6.74
N THR A 328 16.41 14.70 5.80
CA THR A 328 16.15 13.28 6.01
C THR A 328 17.11 12.68 7.03
N LEU A 329 18.41 12.87 6.86
CA LEU A 329 19.43 12.34 7.79
C LEU A 329 19.28 12.91 9.21
N LYS A 330 18.89 14.18 9.33
CA LYS A 330 18.64 14.82 10.63
C LYS A 330 17.34 14.33 11.26
N ALA A 331 16.26 14.25 10.46
CA ALA A 331 14.95 13.83 10.94
C ALA A 331 14.96 12.38 11.43
N LEU A 332 15.60 11.48 10.69
CA LEU A 332 15.63 10.05 11.01
C LEU A 332 16.75 9.64 11.98
N GLN A 333 17.45 10.60 12.59
CA GLN A 333 18.45 10.33 13.61
C GLN A 333 17.96 9.43 14.76
N PRO A 334 16.71 9.52 15.26
CA PRO A 334 16.20 8.63 16.29
C PRO A 334 16.24 7.14 15.95
N LEU A 335 16.33 6.79 14.65
CA LEU A 335 16.44 5.39 14.17
C LEU A 335 17.85 4.80 14.30
N GLY A 336 18.80 5.56 14.84
CA GLY A 336 20.13 5.10 15.23
C GLY A 336 21.14 5.01 14.09
N GLU A 337 22.37 4.65 14.47
CA GLU A 337 23.51 4.67 13.56
C GLU A 337 23.46 3.59 12.47
N GLU A 338 22.91 2.42 12.77
CA GLU A 338 22.77 1.33 11.79
C GLU A 338 21.84 1.74 10.65
N TYR A 339 20.70 2.34 10.98
CA TYR A 339 19.74 2.88 10.01
C TYR A 339 20.35 4.02 9.19
N ARG A 340 21.02 4.95 9.84
CA ARG A 340 21.70 6.10 9.21
C ARG A 340 22.71 5.67 8.15
N LYS A 341 23.52 4.65 8.42
CA LYS A 341 24.51 4.13 7.46
C LYS A 341 23.84 3.64 6.17
N VAL A 342 22.69 3.00 6.27
CA VAL A 342 21.93 2.55 5.08
C VAL A 342 21.44 3.75 4.28
N LEU A 343 20.94 4.81 4.94
CA LEU A 343 20.52 6.04 4.25
C LEU A 343 21.70 6.72 3.54
N GLU A 344 22.86 6.81 4.20
CA GLU A 344 24.07 7.39 3.61
C GLU A 344 24.53 6.57 2.40
N THR A 345 24.44 5.23 2.47
CA THR A 345 24.73 4.33 1.35
C THR A 345 23.75 4.55 0.21
N ALA A 346 22.45 4.65 0.48
CA ALA A 346 21.43 4.90 -0.54
C ALA A 346 21.70 6.19 -1.34
N PHE A 347 22.13 7.25 -0.65
CA PHE A 347 22.47 8.51 -1.29
C PHE A 347 23.82 8.46 -2.04
N HIS A 348 24.82 7.76 -1.49
CA HIS A 348 26.16 7.68 -2.07
C HIS A 348 26.18 6.75 -3.30
N ASP A 349 25.55 5.58 -3.19
CA ASP A 349 25.61 4.51 -4.19
C ASP A 349 24.50 4.62 -5.25
N ARG A 350 23.86 5.81 -5.34
CA ARG A 350 22.90 6.13 -6.38
C ARG A 350 21.75 5.12 -6.46
N TRP A 351 21.11 4.83 -5.33
CA TRP A 351 19.90 4.02 -5.33
C TRP A 351 18.69 4.76 -5.90
N ILE A 352 18.76 6.10 -6.00
CA ILE A 352 17.62 6.96 -6.27
C ILE A 352 17.70 7.59 -7.67
N ASP A 353 16.67 7.35 -8.47
CA ASP A 353 16.42 8.06 -9.73
C ASP A 353 15.55 9.27 -9.45
N VAL A 354 16.14 10.47 -9.47
CA VAL A 354 15.59 11.65 -8.78
C VAL A 354 14.62 12.43 -9.64
N VAL A 355 15.05 12.87 -10.83
CA VAL A 355 14.34 13.90 -11.59
C VAL A 355 13.40 13.30 -12.62
N GLU A 356 12.33 14.02 -12.91
CA GLU A 356 11.42 13.70 -14.00
C GLU A 356 12.13 13.87 -15.36
N ASN A 357 11.87 12.97 -16.30
CA ASN A 357 12.30 13.06 -17.69
C ASN A 357 11.23 12.55 -18.65
N LYS A 358 11.38 12.84 -19.94
CA LYS A 358 10.47 12.33 -20.95
C LYS A 358 10.45 10.80 -20.94
N GLY A 359 9.26 10.21 -20.91
CA GLY A 359 9.05 8.78 -20.91
C GLY A 359 9.28 8.09 -19.56
N LYS A 360 9.72 8.78 -18.52
CA LYS A 360 9.82 8.21 -17.17
C LYS A 360 8.44 7.94 -16.59
N ARG A 361 8.30 6.80 -15.92
CA ARG A 361 7.07 6.46 -15.19
C ARG A 361 6.76 7.51 -14.13
N SER A 362 5.51 7.92 -14.05
CA SER A 362 5.03 8.88 -13.04
C SER A 362 4.91 8.24 -11.65
N GLY A 363 4.83 9.08 -10.63
CA GLY A 363 4.75 8.67 -9.23
C GLY A 363 6.11 8.41 -8.60
N ALA A 364 6.12 7.62 -7.54
CA ALA A 364 7.31 7.18 -6.82
C ALA A 364 7.13 5.72 -6.38
N TYR A 365 8.22 5.01 -6.22
CA TYR A 365 8.24 3.68 -5.62
C TYR A 365 9.64 3.28 -5.14
N SER A 366 9.70 2.34 -4.20
CA SER A 366 10.89 1.55 -3.89
C SER A 366 10.77 0.15 -4.49
N SER A 367 11.84 -0.35 -5.10
CA SER A 367 11.90 -1.66 -5.75
C SER A 367 13.29 -2.26 -5.61
N GLY A 368 13.40 -3.57 -5.82
CA GLY A 368 14.66 -4.31 -5.80
C GLY A 368 14.42 -5.80 -5.69
N ALA A 369 15.45 -6.60 -5.93
CA ALA A 369 15.47 -8.04 -5.75
C ALA A 369 16.35 -8.41 -4.56
N TYR A 370 16.29 -9.66 -4.12
CA TYR A 370 17.07 -10.14 -2.98
C TYR A 370 18.57 -9.89 -3.14
N GLU A 371 19.11 -10.09 -4.33
CA GLU A 371 20.55 -9.92 -4.65
C GLU A 371 20.92 -8.49 -5.06
N THR A 372 19.98 -7.53 -5.02
CA THR A 372 20.24 -6.16 -5.48
C THR A 372 20.13 -5.15 -4.35
N ASN A 373 20.64 -3.95 -4.59
CA ASN A 373 20.26 -2.80 -3.76
C ASN A 373 18.74 -2.57 -3.89
N PRO A 374 18.09 -2.00 -2.86
CA PRO A 374 16.77 -1.40 -3.04
C PRO A 374 16.92 -0.08 -3.81
N TYR A 375 16.13 0.09 -4.86
CA TYR A 375 16.17 1.28 -5.71
C TYR A 375 14.89 2.08 -5.57
N ILE A 376 15.00 3.41 -5.72
CA ILE A 376 13.87 4.33 -5.62
C ILE A 376 13.72 5.09 -6.94
N LEU A 377 12.49 5.13 -7.48
CA LEU A 377 12.12 6.04 -8.54
C LEU A 377 11.37 7.22 -7.93
N LEU A 378 11.82 8.45 -8.25
CA LEU A 378 11.15 9.69 -7.91
C LEU A 378 10.89 10.52 -9.16
N ASN A 379 9.97 11.48 -9.06
CA ASN A 379 9.80 12.59 -9.98
C ASN A 379 9.86 13.88 -9.16
N TRP A 380 11.07 14.26 -8.77
CA TRP A 380 11.33 15.28 -7.77
C TRP A 380 10.91 16.68 -8.20
N HIS A 381 10.15 17.34 -7.33
CA HIS A 381 9.88 18.78 -7.35
C HIS A 381 10.20 19.36 -5.98
N ASP A 382 10.78 20.55 -5.93
CA ASP A 382 11.21 21.18 -4.69
C ASP A 382 10.00 21.56 -3.81
N SER A 383 9.49 20.61 -3.03
CA SER A 383 8.35 20.82 -2.13
C SER A 383 8.47 19.98 -0.86
N LEU A 384 7.71 20.35 0.18
CA LEU A 384 7.60 19.57 1.39
C LEU A 384 6.98 18.18 1.13
N ASN A 385 6.01 18.09 0.23
CA ASN A 385 5.39 16.80 -0.12
C ASN A 385 6.41 15.83 -0.71
N HIS A 386 7.35 16.31 -1.54
CA HIS A 386 8.41 15.44 -2.08
C HIS A 386 9.45 15.06 -1.02
N LEU A 387 9.67 15.87 0.02
CA LEU A 387 10.46 15.43 1.17
C LEU A 387 9.77 14.27 1.91
N TYR A 388 8.45 14.33 2.12
CA TYR A 388 7.69 13.20 2.67
C TYR A 388 7.78 11.97 1.77
N THR A 389 7.63 12.14 0.46
CA THR A 389 7.77 11.03 -0.50
C THR A 389 9.16 10.38 -0.42
N LEU A 390 10.24 11.18 -0.41
CA LEU A 390 11.60 10.66 -0.26
C LEU A 390 11.78 9.84 1.02
N VAL A 391 11.31 10.37 2.12
CA VAL A 391 11.41 9.73 3.44
C VAL A 391 10.58 8.45 3.50
N HIS A 392 9.41 8.44 2.86
CA HIS A 392 8.54 7.27 2.70
C HIS A 392 9.25 6.15 1.92
N GLU A 393 9.71 6.45 0.71
CA GLU A 393 10.38 5.45 -0.15
C GLU A 393 11.67 4.91 0.46
N LEU A 394 12.40 5.76 1.19
CA LEU A 394 13.55 5.32 1.97
C LEU A 394 13.14 4.36 3.11
N GLY A 395 11.96 4.51 3.69
CA GLY A 395 11.43 3.56 4.66
C GLY A 395 11.30 2.16 4.08
N HIS A 396 10.71 2.03 2.90
CA HIS A 396 10.64 0.77 2.16
C HIS A 396 12.02 0.23 1.81
N SER A 397 12.91 1.08 1.30
CA SER A 397 14.25 0.67 0.90
C SER A 397 15.07 0.14 2.08
N VAL A 398 15.04 0.82 3.21
CA VAL A 398 15.76 0.38 4.41
C VAL A 398 15.16 -0.90 4.99
N HIS A 399 13.83 -1.04 4.99
CA HIS A 399 13.15 -2.28 5.38
C HIS A 399 13.60 -3.46 4.51
N SER A 400 13.56 -3.31 3.19
CA SER A 400 14.02 -4.33 2.24
C SER A 400 15.51 -4.66 2.43
N TYR A 401 16.35 -3.64 2.65
CA TYR A 401 17.79 -3.84 2.91
C TYR A 401 18.04 -4.66 4.18
N PHE A 402 17.39 -4.31 5.29
CA PHE A 402 17.54 -5.05 6.53
C PHE A 402 16.98 -6.45 6.45
N THR A 403 15.82 -6.64 5.83
CA THR A 403 15.23 -7.97 5.61
C THR A 403 16.21 -8.86 4.83
N ARG A 404 16.66 -8.41 3.66
CA ARG A 404 17.52 -9.20 2.75
C ARG A 404 18.91 -9.45 3.32
N SER A 405 19.43 -8.53 4.13
CA SER A 405 20.72 -8.71 4.79
C SER A 405 20.70 -9.66 5.99
N ASN A 406 19.52 -9.97 6.55
CA ASN A 406 19.39 -10.75 7.77
C ASN A 406 18.62 -12.05 7.59
N GLN A 407 17.90 -12.21 6.48
CA GLN A 407 17.10 -13.41 6.20
C GLN A 407 17.64 -14.16 4.97
N PRO A 408 17.48 -15.49 4.93
CA PRO A 408 17.71 -16.23 3.70
C PRO A 408 16.66 -15.87 2.65
N TYR A 409 16.92 -16.16 1.38
CA TYR A 409 16.02 -15.81 0.26
C TYR A 409 14.56 -16.20 0.51
N VAL A 410 14.31 -17.40 1.05
CA VAL A 410 12.96 -17.90 1.35
C VAL A 410 12.15 -16.98 2.27
N TYR A 411 12.82 -16.14 3.06
CA TYR A 411 12.23 -15.15 3.97
C TYR A 411 12.71 -13.72 3.69
N GLY A 412 13.31 -13.51 2.53
CA GLY A 412 13.91 -12.23 2.11
C GLY A 412 12.92 -11.15 1.67
N ASP A 413 11.63 -11.40 1.83
CA ASP A 413 10.54 -10.45 1.58
C ASP A 413 9.62 -10.39 2.80
N TYR A 414 8.63 -9.50 2.78
CA TYR A 414 7.67 -9.31 3.87
C TYR A 414 6.25 -9.11 3.32
N SER A 415 5.26 -9.43 4.15
CA SER A 415 3.85 -9.33 3.80
C SER A 415 3.45 -7.88 3.51
N ILE A 416 2.50 -7.69 2.57
CA ILE A 416 1.90 -6.37 2.27
C ILE A 416 1.29 -5.72 3.53
N PHE A 417 0.79 -6.51 4.47
CA PHE A 417 0.28 -6.05 5.76
C PHE A 417 1.33 -5.27 6.57
N LEU A 418 2.62 -5.59 6.40
CA LEU A 418 3.74 -4.95 7.09
C LEU A 418 4.41 -3.84 6.26
N ALA A 419 4.24 -3.87 4.94
CA ALA A 419 5.05 -3.07 4.01
C ALA A 419 5.03 -1.57 4.31
N GLU A 420 3.84 -1.00 4.57
CA GLU A 420 3.66 0.43 4.78
C GLU A 420 4.01 0.91 6.21
N ILE A 421 4.25 -0.02 7.15
CA ILE A 421 4.56 0.36 8.54
C ILE A 421 5.91 1.07 8.62
N ALA A 422 6.92 0.59 7.89
CA ALA A 422 8.25 1.18 7.90
C ALA A 422 8.27 2.58 7.25
N SER A 423 7.65 2.72 6.07
CA SER A 423 7.55 3.98 5.34
C SER A 423 6.79 5.04 6.13
N THR A 424 5.64 4.67 6.69
CA THR A 424 4.80 5.57 7.50
C THR A 424 5.45 5.90 8.86
N THR A 425 6.25 5.01 9.44
CA THR A 425 7.05 5.32 10.64
C THR A 425 8.02 6.44 10.36
N ASN A 426 8.70 6.40 9.23
CA ASN A 426 9.60 7.48 8.80
C ASN A 426 8.86 8.82 8.63
N GLU A 427 7.67 8.83 8.02
CA GLU A 427 6.85 10.04 7.89
C GLU A 427 6.45 10.64 9.23
N ASN A 428 6.06 9.80 10.19
CA ASN A 428 5.73 10.24 11.55
C ASN A 428 6.94 10.88 12.26
N ILE A 429 8.12 10.27 12.13
CA ILE A 429 9.37 10.80 12.70
C ILE A 429 9.77 12.11 12.02
N LEU A 430 9.63 12.22 10.68
CA LEU A 430 9.85 13.47 9.95
C LEU A 430 8.92 14.57 10.45
N THR A 431 7.63 14.27 10.62
CA THR A 431 6.64 15.21 11.15
C THR A 431 7.04 15.74 12.51
N ASP A 432 7.43 14.84 13.42
CA ASP A 432 7.89 15.21 14.76
C ASP A 432 9.14 16.11 14.70
N TYR A 433 10.11 15.78 13.87
CA TYR A 433 11.31 16.60 13.63
C TYR A 433 10.96 17.99 13.12
N LEU A 434 10.08 18.10 12.13
CA LEU A 434 9.65 19.39 11.57
C LEU A 434 8.96 20.25 12.62
N LEU A 435 8.05 19.69 13.41
CA LEU A 435 7.34 20.41 14.48
C LEU A 435 8.27 20.91 15.59
N HIS A 436 9.37 20.19 15.87
CA HIS A 436 10.36 20.62 16.85
C HIS A 436 11.36 21.65 16.33
N THR A 437 11.69 21.62 15.04
CA THR A 437 12.74 22.47 14.46
C THR A 437 12.21 23.75 13.79
N GLN A 438 10.98 23.72 13.26
CA GLN A 438 10.34 24.87 12.64
C GLN A 438 9.86 25.87 13.71
N LYS A 439 10.26 27.13 13.52
CA LYS A 439 9.89 28.24 14.43
C LYS A 439 8.73 29.08 13.89
N ASP A 440 8.56 29.10 12.57
CA ASP A 440 7.48 29.84 11.91
C ASP A 440 6.11 29.18 12.23
N PRO A 441 5.18 29.91 12.87
CA PRO A 441 3.89 29.34 13.24
C PRO A 441 3.03 28.94 12.03
N HIS A 442 3.17 29.62 10.88
CA HIS A 442 2.45 29.24 9.67
C HIS A 442 2.94 27.91 9.10
N ILE A 443 4.26 27.69 9.10
CA ILE A 443 4.86 26.42 8.70
C ILE A 443 4.41 25.32 9.63
N ARG A 444 4.44 25.53 10.93
CA ARG A 444 3.99 24.55 11.92
C ARG A 444 2.50 24.19 11.74
N ALA A 445 1.66 25.20 11.49
CA ALA A 445 0.24 24.98 11.22
C ALA A 445 0.04 24.14 9.95
N TYR A 446 0.82 24.40 8.91
CA TYR A 446 0.79 23.59 7.68
C TYR A 446 1.18 22.12 7.95
N VAL A 447 2.29 21.88 8.65
CA VAL A 447 2.74 20.53 8.97
C VAL A 447 1.72 19.78 9.84
N LEU A 448 1.15 20.45 10.85
CA LEU A 448 0.09 19.87 11.68
C LEU A 448 -1.16 19.54 10.86
N ASN A 449 -1.60 20.45 9.99
CA ASN A 449 -2.75 20.19 9.13
C ASN A 449 -2.50 19.03 8.17
N HIS A 450 -1.34 18.99 7.52
CA HIS A 450 -0.93 17.88 6.64
C HIS A 450 -0.99 16.54 7.37
N TYR A 451 -0.45 16.49 8.59
CA TYR A 451 -0.47 15.29 9.42
C TYR A 451 -1.88 14.84 9.82
N LEU A 452 -2.72 15.78 10.26
CA LEU A 452 -4.12 15.50 10.64
C LEU A 452 -4.97 15.09 9.44
N ASP A 453 -4.72 15.67 8.25
CA ASP A 453 -5.35 15.22 7.01
C ASP A 453 -4.92 13.79 6.63
N GLY A 454 -3.67 13.41 6.90
CA GLY A 454 -3.20 12.03 6.79
C GLY A 454 -4.00 11.06 7.66
N PHE A 455 -4.22 11.40 8.93
CA PHE A 455 -5.08 10.62 9.84
C PHE A 455 -6.52 10.52 9.34
N LYS A 456 -7.11 11.66 8.92
CA LYS A 456 -8.47 11.70 8.36
C LYS A 456 -8.59 10.75 7.17
N GLY A 457 -7.62 10.79 6.24
CA GLY A 457 -7.65 10.01 5.01
C GLY A 457 -7.31 8.53 5.20
N THR A 458 -6.34 8.23 6.10
CA THR A 458 -5.77 6.87 6.20
C THR A 458 -6.35 6.06 7.36
N ILE A 459 -6.73 6.70 8.47
CA ILE A 459 -7.39 5.98 9.57
C ILE A 459 -8.90 6.10 9.47
N PHE A 460 -9.45 7.31 9.64
CA PHE A 460 -10.91 7.46 9.75
C PHE A 460 -11.65 7.07 8.47
N ARG A 461 -11.23 7.57 7.32
CA ARG A 461 -11.88 7.27 6.05
C ARG A 461 -11.70 5.80 5.64
N GLN A 462 -10.53 5.20 5.84
CA GLN A 462 -10.33 3.80 5.49
C GLN A 462 -11.08 2.86 6.46
N THR A 463 -11.24 3.25 7.71
CA THR A 463 -12.08 2.50 8.66
C THR A 463 -13.56 2.63 8.30
N GLN A 464 -14.03 3.81 7.85
CA GLN A 464 -15.37 3.97 7.29
C GLN A 464 -15.60 3.00 6.12
N PHE A 465 -14.63 2.87 5.22
CA PHE A 465 -14.71 1.92 4.11
C PHE A 465 -14.71 0.47 4.60
N ALA A 466 -13.85 0.12 5.56
CA ALA A 466 -13.80 -1.22 6.14
C ALA A 466 -15.12 -1.59 6.83
N GLU A 467 -15.76 -0.67 7.52
CA GLU A 467 -17.06 -0.87 8.15
C GLU A 467 -18.17 -1.05 7.11
N PHE A 468 -18.18 -0.21 6.06
CA PHE A 468 -19.13 -0.37 4.96
C PHE A 468 -18.96 -1.72 4.28
N GLU A 469 -17.73 -2.09 3.91
CA GLU A 469 -17.40 -3.37 3.30
C GLU A 469 -17.86 -4.55 4.17
N HIS A 470 -17.55 -4.52 5.45
CA HIS A 470 -17.94 -5.58 6.39
C HIS A 470 -19.47 -5.73 6.46
N THR A 471 -20.18 -4.62 6.62
CA THR A 471 -21.65 -4.65 6.74
C THR A 471 -22.30 -5.21 5.47
N ILE A 472 -21.86 -4.81 4.29
CA ILE A 472 -22.48 -5.31 3.05
C ILE A 472 -22.20 -6.81 2.82
N HIS A 473 -21.05 -7.33 3.24
CA HIS A 473 -20.75 -8.76 3.22
C HIS A 473 -21.64 -9.54 4.19
N GLU A 474 -21.77 -9.07 5.42
CA GLU A 474 -22.62 -9.68 6.45
C GLU A 474 -24.11 -9.68 6.04
N GLU A 475 -24.62 -8.56 5.55
CA GLU A 475 -26.00 -8.44 5.12
C GLU A 475 -26.29 -9.32 3.90
N ALA A 476 -25.38 -9.35 2.93
CA ALA A 476 -25.53 -10.24 1.78
C ALA A 476 -25.51 -11.73 2.19
N ALA A 477 -24.69 -12.11 3.18
CA ALA A 477 -24.67 -13.48 3.72
C ALA A 477 -25.99 -13.86 4.40
N LYS A 478 -26.68 -12.91 5.04
CA LYS A 478 -28.02 -13.07 5.63
C LYS A 478 -29.13 -13.10 4.58
N GLY A 479 -28.84 -12.77 3.32
CA GLY A 479 -29.78 -12.73 2.21
C GLY A 479 -30.41 -11.35 1.95
N THR A 480 -29.92 -10.28 2.59
CA THR A 480 -30.37 -8.90 2.33
C THR A 480 -29.99 -8.49 0.90
N PRO A 481 -30.94 -7.99 0.09
CA PRO A 481 -30.64 -7.49 -1.25
C PRO A 481 -29.84 -6.20 -1.19
N LEU A 482 -28.62 -6.19 -1.74
CA LEU A 482 -27.79 -5.00 -1.87
C LEU A 482 -28.23 -4.17 -3.08
N THR A 483 -29.37 -3.47 -2.95
CA THR A 483 -29.87 -2.55 -3.96
C THR A 483 -29.12 -1.21 -3.91
N SER A 484 -29.25 -0.40 -4.97
CA SER A 484 -28.68 0.96 -4.98
C SER A 484 -29.22 1.81 -3.82
N ASP A 485 -30.52 1.71 -3.51
CA ASP A 485 -31.13 2.44 -2.41
C ASP A 485 -30.56 2.00 -1.03
N TYR A 486 -30.41 0.68 -0.82
CA TYR A 486 -29.82 0.16 0.40
C TYR A 486 -28.38 0.69 0.58
N LEU A 487 -27.54 0.52 -0.44
CA LEU A 487 -26.13 0.92 -0.41
C LEU A 487 -25.97 2.43 -0.19
N THR A 488 -26.76 3.23 -0.91
CA THR A 488 -26.71 4.70 -0.82
C THR A 488 -27.19 5.19 0.54
N THR A 489 -28.31 4.64 1.05
CA THR A 489 -28.83 5.02 2.37
C THR A 489 -27.82 4.70 3.47
N TYR A 490 -27.32 3.46 3.49
CA TYR A 490 -26.38 3.03 4.51
C TYR A 490 -25.05 3.81 4.43
N TYR A 491 -24.50 4.02 3.22
CA TYR A 491 -23.26 4.78 3.07
C TYR A 491 -23.44 6.25 3.51
N GLY A 492 -24.54 6.87 3.17
CA GLY A 492 -24.86 8.24 3.59
C GLY A 492 -24.98 8.40 5.12
N GLU A 493 -25.65 7.46 5.78
CA GLU A 493 -25.76 7.42 7.26
C GLU A 493 -24.38 7.21 7.90
N LEU A 494 -23.59 6.29 7.34
CA LEU A 494 -22.24 6.01 7.81
C LEU A 494 -21.34 7.24 7.65
N ASN A 495 -21.37 7.92 6.51
CA ASN A 495 -20.61 9.15 6.28
C ASN A 495 -21.00 10.25 7.27
N ALA A 496 -22.29 10.45 7.51
CA ALA A 496 -22.77 11.46 8.47
C ALA A 496 -22.30 11.14 9.91
N ARG A 497 -22.23 9.87 10.28
CA ARG A 497 -21.70 9.44 11.60
C ARG A 497 -20.21 9.73 11.71
N TYR A 498 -19.42 9.41 10.68
CA TYR A 498 -17.98 9.62 10.71
C TYR A 498 -17.60 11.10 10.74
N TYR A 499 -18.17 11.94 9.88
CA TYR A 499 -17.82 13.35 9.78
C TYR A 499 -18.53 14.26 10.78
N GLY A 500 -19.62 13.79 11.38
CA GLY A 500 -20.31 14.47 12.48
C GLY A 500 -21.20 15.64 12.05
N PRO A 501 -21.73 16.38 13.02
CA PRO A 501 -22.80 17.35 12.81
C PRO A 501 -22.34 18.67 12.17
N SER A 502 -21.03 18.90 12.02
CA SER A 502 -20.51 20.14 11.44
C SER A 502 -20.50 20.15 9.90
N VAL A 503 -20.75 18.98 9.27
CA VAL A 503 -20.83 18.83 7.81
C VAL A 503 -22.26 18.62 7.38
N GLU A 504 -22.65 19.30 6.31
CA GLU A 504 -23.95 19.12 5.70
C GLU A 504 -24.08 17.72 5.08
N LYS A 505 -25.29 17.20 5.07
CA LYS A 505 -25.60 15.88 4.48
C LYS A 505 -25.78 16.02 2.98
N ASP A 506 -24.69 16.08 2.24
CA ASP A 506 -24.72 16.14 0.79
C ASP A 506 -25.25 14.82 0.22
N PRO A 507 -26.28 14.83 -0.63
CA PRO A 507 -26.78 13.59 -1.23
C PRO A 507 -25.75 12.93 -2.15
N GLU A 508 -24.86 13.70 -2.72
CA GLU A 508 -23.81 13.22 -3.64
C GLU A 508 -22.83 12.29 -2.92
N ILE A 509 -22.40 12.61 -1.69
CA ILE A 509 -21.43 11.75 -0.97
C ILE A 509 -22.02 10.38 -0.63
N ALA A 510 -23.33 10.28 -0.50
CA ALA A 510 -23.99 9.00 -0.29
C ALA A 510 -23.80 8.00 -1.45
N LEU A 511 -23.40 8.49 -2.62
CA LEU A 511 -23.07 7.70 -3.81
C LEU A 511 -21.60 7.26 -3.87
N GLU A 512 -20.75 7.69 -2.92
CA GLU A 512 -19.31 7.47 -3.01
C GLU A 512 -18.91 6.00 -3.09
N TRP A 513 -19.68 5.10 -2.49
CA TRP A 513 -19.45 3.65 -2.57
C TRP A 513 -19.36 3.14 -4.02
N SER A 514 -20.03 3.80 -4.95
CA SER A 514 -20.11 3.38 -6.36
C SER A 514 -18.81 3.60 -7.15
N ARG A 515 -17.89 4.44 -6.63
CA ARG A 515 -16.63 4.78 -7.30
C ARG A 515 -15.38 4.21 -6.63
N ILE A 516 -15.50 3.48 -5.54
CA ILE A 516 -14.35 2.97 -4.77
C ILE A 516 -13.97 1.57 -5.27
N PRO A 517 -12.85 1.43 -5.99
CA PRO A 517 -12.43 0.13 -6.54
C PRO A 517 -12.06 -0.88 -5.45
N HIS A 518 -11.64 -0.40 -4.27
CA HIS A 518 -11.23 -1.25 -3.16
C HIS A 518 -12.33 -2.17 -2.63
N PHE A 519 -13.60 -1.83 -2.79
CA PHE A 519 -14.71 -2.71 -2.40
C PHE A 519 -14.80 -4.00 -3.24
N TYR A 520 -13.99 -4.09 -4.31
CA TYR A 520 -13.83 -5.30 -5.12
C TYR A 520 -12.62 -6.14 -4.72
N TYR A 521 -11.82 -5.71 -3.72
CA TYR A 521 -10.55 -6.34 -3.30
C TYR A 521 -10.65 -7.18 -2.03
N ASN A 522 -11.83 -7.51 -1.57
CA ASN A 522 -12.13 -8.44 -0.47
C ASN A 522 -11.33 -8.17 0.81
N TYR A 523 -11.82 -7.25 1.64
CA TYR A 523 -11.21 -6.87 2.93
C TYR A 523 -9.75 -6.39 2.81
N TYR A 524 -9.49 -5.52 1.86
CA TYR A 524 -8.16 -4.94 1.69
C TYR A 524 -7.94 -3.66 2.51
N VAL A 525 -8.95 -2.78 2.60
CA VAL A 525 -8.78 -1.38 3.05
C VAL A 525 -8.42 -1.22 4.53
N TYR A 526 -8.80 -2.16 5.39
CA TYR A 526 -8.48 -2.09 6.81
C TYR A 526 -6.98 -2.03 7.08
N GLN A 527 -6.15 -2.59 6.19
CA GLN A 527 -4.70 -2.63 6.31
C GLN A 527 -4.07 -1.24 6.31
N TYR A 528 -4.66 -0.28 5.61
CA TYR A 528 -4.22 1.12 5.65
C TYR A 528 -4.30 1.70 7.06
N ALA A 529 -5.45 1.56 7.71
CA ALA A 529 -5.69 2.11 9.04
C ALA A 529 -4.89 1.39 10.13
N THR A 530 -4.80 0.06 10.07
CA THR A 530 -4.02 -0.73 11.04
C THR A 530 -2.53 -0.47 10.89
N GLY A 531 -2.02 -0.42 9.66
CA GLY A 531 -0.61 -0.13 9.37
C GLY A 531 -0.21 1.28 9.82
N PHE A 532 -1.01 2.29 9.49
CA PHE A 532 -0.78 3.67 9.93
C PHE A 532 -0.82 3.81 11.46
N SER A 533 -1.76 3.14 12.12
CA SER A 533 -1.85 3.14 13.59
C SER A 533 -0.61 2.50 14.24
N ALA A 534 -0.15 1.37 13.71
CA ALA A 534 1.06 0.70 14.20
C ALA A 534 2.30 1.57 14.00
N ALA A 535 2.46 2.18 12.82
CA ALA A 535 3.55 3.09 12.50
C ALA A 535 3.57 4.32 13.42
N THR A 536 2.40 4.91 13.69
CA THR A 536 2.27 6.03 14.62
C THR A 536 2.69 5.65 16.03
N ALA A 537 2.26 4.47 16.51
CA ALA A 537 2.63 3.98 17.84
C ALA A 537 4.13 3.70 17.95
N LEU A 538 4.75 3.12 16.93
CA LEU A 538 6.19 2.87 16.86
C LEU A 538 6.98 4.17 16.86
N ALA A 539 6.62 5.12 16.00
CA ALA A 539 7.29 6.41 15.92
C ALA A 539 7.20 7.19 17.24
N ASP A 540 6.03 7.18 17.90
CA ASP A 540 5.83 7.84 19.18
C ASP A 540 6.74 7.27 20.30
N LYS A 541 6.89 5.94 20.36
CA LYS A 541 7.81 5.28 21.29
C LYS A 541 9.27 5.62 21.01
N ILE A 542 9.66 5.57 19.73
CA ILE A 542 11.04 5.82 19.30
C ILE A 542 11.42 7.28 19.57
N THR A 543 10.61 8.25 19.19
CA THR A 543 10.89 9.68 19.36
C THR A 543 10.91 10.11 20.83
N LYS A 544 10.16 9.42 21.69
CA LYS A 544 10.20 9.60 23.14
C LYS A 544 11.40 8.92 23.81
N GLY A 545 12.15 8.10 23.08
CA GLY A 545 13.29 7.36 23.62
C GLY A 545 12.88 6.27 24.61
N GLU A 546 11.73 5.62 24.41
CA GLU A 546 11.32 4.51 25.27
C GLU A 546 12.35 3.38 25.21
N GLU A 547 12.67 2.79 26.35
CA GLU A 547 13.67 1.73 26.48
C GLU A 547 13.32 0.53 25.59
N GLY A 548 14.27 0.11 24.74
CA GLY A 548 14.11 -1.01 23.82
C GLY A 548 13.30 -0.72 22.55
N ALA A 549 12.64 0.44 22.43
CA ALA A 549 11.78 0.74 21.28
C ALA A 549 12.52 0.66 19.93
N LEU A 550 13.73 1.21 19.88
CA LEU A 550 14.58 1.17 18.68
C LEU A 550 15.01 -0.26 18.35
N ASP A 551 15.48 -1.02 19.34
CA ASP A 551 15.94 -2.40 19.12
C ASP A 551 14.81 -3.29 18.63
N HIS A 552 13.62 -3.14 19.18
CA HIS A 552 12.42 -3.84 18.74
C HIS A 552 12.03 -3.45 17.29
N TYR A 553 12.10 -2.17 16.97
CA TYR A 553 11.83 -1.70 15.60
C TYR A 553 12.83 -2.26 14.59
N LEU A 554 14.13 -2.25 14.92
CA LEU A 554 15.15 -2.84 14.06
C LEU A 554 14.98 -4.37 13.92
N ALA A 555 14.53 -5.06 14.97
CA ALA A 555 14.21 -6.48 14.90
C ALA A 555 13.06 -6.77 13.93
N TYR A 556 12.03 -5.91 13.90
CA TYR A 556 10.96 -5.98 12.91
C TYR A 556 11.49 -5.80 11.48
N LEU A 557 12.30 -4.78 11.22
CA LEU A 557 12.86 -4.54 9.88
C LEU A 557 13.73 -5.70 9.37
N LYS A 558 14.33 -6.47 10.27
CA LYS A 558 15.21 -7.61 9.98
C LYS A 558 14.46 -8.94 9.86
N ALA A 559 13.19 -8.99 10.22
CA ALA A 559 12.46 -10.25 10.35
C ALA A 559 12.02 -10.85 9.01
N GLY A 560 11.73 -10.01 8.00
CA GLY A 560 11.14 -10.49 6.75
C GLY A 560 9.87 -11.31 6.98
N SER A 561 9.73 -12.40 6.23
CA SER A 561 8.64 -13.38 6.40
C SER A 561 9.07 -14.63 7.19
N SER A 562 10.07 -14.50 8.09
CA SER A 562 10.53 -15.62 8.93
C SER A 562 9.52 -16.03 10.01
N ASP A 563 8.44 -15.30 10.16
CA ASP A 563 7.33 -15.55 11.08
C ASP A 563 6.05 -14.89 10.53
N TYR A 564 4.90 -15.22 11.11
CA TYR A 564 3.63 -14.58 10.75
C TYR A 564 3.64 -13.08 11.03
N PRO A 565 2.94 -12.25 10.23
CA PRO A 565 2.98 -10.79 10.37
C PRO A 565 2.64 -10.29 11.77
N ILE A 566 1.68 -10.91 12.45
CA ILE A 566 1.31 -10.54 13.83
C ILE A 566 2.47 -10.82 14.80
N GLU A 567 3.15 -11.94 14.65
CA GLU A 567 4.29 -12.30 15.52
C GLU A 567 5.51 -11.39 15.24
N VAL A 568 5.72 -11.02 13.97
CA VAL A 568 6.72 -10.02 13.59
C VAL A 568 6.43 -8.68 14.28
N MET A 569 5.17 -8.24 14.29
CA MET A 569 4.79 -6.98 14.96
C MET A 569 4.88 -7.04 16.49
N LYS A 570 4.63 -8.21 17.09
CA LYS A 570 4.91 -8.40 18.53
C LYS A 570 6.39 -8.22 18.86
N LYS A 571 7.29 -8.70 17.98
CA LYS A 571 8.74 -8.45 18.10
C LYS A 571 9.07 -6.95 18.00
N ALA A 572 8.32 -6.19 17.19
CA ALA A 572 8.41 -4.73 17.14
C ALA A 572 7.89 -4.03 18.39
N GLY A 573 7.31 -4.74 19.35
CA GLY A 573 6.69 -4.19 20.56
C GLY A 573 5.26 -3.66 20.34
N VAL A 574 4.59 -4.13 19.27
CA VAL A 574 3.20 -3.80 18.94
C VAL A 574 2.39 -5.08 18.74
N ASP A 575 1.53 -5.42 19.70
CA ASP A 575 0.58 -6.51 19.52
C ASP A 575 -0.68 -5.99 18.81
N MET A 576 -0.76 -6.27 17.50
CA MET A 576 -1.87 -5.81 16.68
C MET A 576 -3.19 -6.56 16.92
N THR A 577 -3.18 -7.64 17.71
CA THR A 577 -4.41 -8.30 18.16
C THR A 577 -5.10 -7.57 19.30
N GLN A 578 -4.44 -6.55 19.88
CA GLN A 578 -4.94 -5.72 20.98
C GLN A 578 -5.27 -4.31 20.50
N LYS A 579 -6.14 -3.60 21.23
CA LYS A 579 -6.57 -2.23 20.90
C LYS A 579 -5.49 -1.16 21.12
N GLY A 580 -4.53 -1.44 21.98
CA GLY A 580 -3.60 -0.45 22.54
C GLY A 580 -2.84 0.39 21.54
N TYR A 581 -2.43 -0.17 20.39
CA TYR A 581 -1.69 0.57 19.37
C TYR A 581 -2.57 1.56 18.59
N ILE A 582 -3.87 1.21 18.37
CA ILE A 582 -4.83 2.11 17.71
C ILE A 582 -5.19 3.25 18.68
N GLU A 583 -5.42 2.93 19.96
CA GLU A 583 -5.66 3.94 21.00
C GLU A 583 -4.47 4.89 21.15
N GLN A 584 -3.23 4.38 21.02
CA GLN A 584 -2.03 5.24 21.05
C GLN A 584 -2.00 6.17 19.83
N ALA A 585 -2.34 5.69 18.63
CA ALA A 585 -2.48 6.54 17.47
C ALA A 585 -3.54 7.63 17.66
N MET A 586 -4.69 7.31 18.27
CA MET A 586 -5.73 8.29 18.59
C MET A 586 -5.25 9.34 19.61
N ARG A 587 -4.47 8.95 20.60
CA ARG A 587 -3.84 9.92 21.55
C ARG A 587 -2.87 10.86 20.84
N VAL A 588 -2.09 10.37 19.88
CA VAL A 588 -1.21 11.21 19.06
C VAL A 588 -2.03 12.17 18.21
N PHE A 589 -3.09 11.71 17.56
CA PHE A 589 -4.01 12.57 16.82
C PHE A 589 -4.59 13.69 17.70
N GLU A 590 -5.09 13.35 18.87
CA GLU A 590 -5.64 14.34 19.82
C GLU A 590 -4.58 15.36 20.25
N MET A 591 -3.37 14.91 20.56
CA MET A 591 -2.26 15.80 20.92
C MET A 591 -1.95 16.81 19.81
N ARG A 592 -1.86 16.35 18.56
CA ARG A 592 -1.58 17.20 17.39
C ARG A 592 -2.77 18.13 17.06
N LEU A 593 -3.98 17.67 17.25
CA LEU A 593 -5.19 18.50 17.11
C LEU A 593 -5.20 19.64 18.13
N ASN A 594 -4.93 19.34 19.40
CA ASN A 594 -4.84 20.35 20.48
C ASN A 594 -3.73 21.38 20.17
N GLU A 595 -2.59 20.94 19.60
CA GLU A 595 -1.50 21.81 19.20
C GLU A 595 -1.93 22.74 18.05
N LEU A 596 -2.64 22.24 17.04
CA LEU A 596 -3.16 23.04 15.94
C LEU A 596 -4.20 24.05 16.40
N GLU A 597 -5.16 23.63 17.23
CA GLU A 597 -6.20 24.53 17.81
C GLU A 597 -5.56 25.71 18.56
N LYS A 598 -4.55 25.43 19.39
CA LYS A 598 -3.82 26.47 20.12
C LYS A 598 -3.08 27.41 19.18
N LEU A 599 -2.37 26.88 18.19
CA LEU A 599 -1.59 27.66 17.22
C LEU A 599 -2.48 28.58 16.39
N VAL A 600 -3.64 28.09 15.95
CA VAL A 600 -4.64 28.90 15.23
C VAL A 600 -5.15 30.05 16.07
N GLN A 601 -5.40 29.85 17.37
CA GLN A 601 -5.81 30.92 18.28
C GLN A 601 -4.71 31.97 18.49
N GLU A 602 -3.44 31.57 18.47
CA GLU A 602 -2.30 32.49 18.56
C GLU A 602 -2.14 33.33 17.29
N LEU A 603 -2.35 32.72 16.12
CA LEU A 603 -2.27 33.41 14.81
C LEU A 603 -3.42 34.42 14.56
N LYS A 604 -4.56 34.28 15.27
CA LYS A 604 -5.70 35.21 15.18
C LYS A 604 -5.55 36.45 16.06
N LYS A 605 -4.59 36.47 16.99
CA LYS A 605 -4.28 37.61 17.87
C LYS A 605 -3.30 38.57 17.24
#